data_8341fad9a9c1048c0412bd9d9e74e96a
#
_entry.id   8341fad9a9c1048c0412bd9d9e74e96a
#
_cell.length_a   1.000
_cell.length_b   1.000
_cell.length_c   1.000
_cell.angle_alpha   90.00
_cell.angle_beta   90.00
_cell.angle_gamma   90.00
#
_symmetry.space_group_name_H-M   'P 1'
#
loop_
_entity.id
_entity.type
_entity.pdbx_description
1 polymer ?
#
loop_
_entity_poly.entity_id
_entity_poly.type
_entity_poly.pdbx_seq_one_letter_code
_entity_poly.pdbx_strand_id
1 'polypeptide(L)'
;MQECYKAIGGNYEAVLGRLHNEALIPRFTLKFLEDQSYLQLKQALENKNYEDAFRSAHTLKGVCQNLSFDRLYEVSNELTELLRDRTGEKPGIPEAMEKVTEVYEMTMEEIKKMSH
;
A
#
# COMPACT_ATOMS: atom_id res chain seq x y z
N MET A 1 -6.11 -15.34 -9.33
CA MET A 1 -6.02 -14.44 -8.16
C MET A 1 -5.04 -14.92 -7.12
N GLN A 2 -5.06 -16.15 -6.76
CA GLN A 2 -4.13 -16.68 -5.75
C GLN A 2 -2.66 -16.48 -6.14
N GLU A 3 -2.34 -16.66 -7.42
CA GLU A 3 -0.97 -16.46 -7.91
C GLU A 3 -0.52 -15.01 -7.80
N CYS A 4 -1.41 -14.06 -8.09
CA CYS A 4 -1.12 -12.64 -7.92
C CYS A 4 -0.84 -12.31 -6.46
N TYR A 5 -1.69 -12.78 -5.56
CA TYR A 5 -1.49 -12.56 -4.12
C TYR A 5 -0.17 -13.15 -3.64
N LYS A 6 0.18 -14.32 -4.12
CA LYS A 6 1.46 -14.95 -3.76
C LYS A 6 2.63 -14.09 -4.26
N ALA A 7 2.55 -13.59 -5.49
CA ALA A 7 3.62 -12.79 -6.08
C ALA A 7 3.84 -11.46 -5.34
N ILE A 8 2.76 -10.85 -4.85
CA ILE A 8 2.86 -9.56 -4.16
C ILE A 8 3.03 -9.68 -2.64
N GLY A 9 3.13 -10.89 -2.13
CA GLY A 9 3.26 -11.10 -0.69
C GLY A 9 1.99 -10.83 0.08
N GLY A 10 0.83 -11.05 -0.55
CA GLY A 10 -0.47 -10.87 0.09
C GLY A 10 -1.01 -12.16 0.68
N ASN A 11 -2.13 -12.07 1.35
CA ASN A 11 -2.79 -13.21 1.99
C ASN A 11 -4.17 -13.43 1.39
N TYR A 12 -4.24 -14.32 0.42
CA TYR A 12 -5.48 -14.60 -0.30
C TYR A 12 -6.59 -15.13 0.61
N GLU A 13 -6.24 -16.03 1.53
CA GLU A 13 -7.23 -16.61 2.44
C GLU A 13 -7.84 -15.54 3.36
N ALA A 14 -7.04 -14.59 3.81
CA ALA A 14 -7.50 -13.50 4.66
C ALA A 14 -8.48 -12.60 3.91
N VAL A 15 -8.18 -12.22 2.67
CA VAL A 15 -9.08 -11.36 1.90
C VAL A 15 -10.36 -12.12 1.54
N LEU A 16 -10.25 -13.41 1.23
CA LEU A 16 -11.41 -14.23 0.93
C LEU A 16 -12.34 -14.30 2.17
N GLY A 17 -11.75 -14.48 3.34
CA GLY A 17 -12.51 -14.51 4.59
C GLY A 17 -13.22 -13.19 4.89
N ARG A 18 -12.64 -12.08 4.44
CA ARG A 18 -13.20 -10.76 4.65
C ARG A 18 -14.33 -10.44 3.67
N LEU A 19 -14.14 -10.80 2.41
CA LEU A 19 -15.11 -10.50 1.34
C LEU A 19 -16.18 -11.58 1.15
N HIS A 20 -15.91 -12.80 1.61
CA HIS A 20 -16.82 -13.96 1.51
C HIS A 20 -17.26 -14.34 0.10
N ASN A 21 -16.61 -13.82 -0.93
CA ASN A 21 -16.96 -14.09 -2.31
C ASN A 21 -15.73 -13.92 -3.21
N GLU A 22 -15.28 -15.01 -3.78
CA GLU A 22 -14.10 -15.02 -4.67
C GLU A 22 -14.22 -14.03 -5.84
N ALA A 23 -15.43 -13.84 -6.35
CA ALA A 23 -15.64 -12.95 -7.50
C ALA A 23 -15.36 -11.48 -7.17
N LEU A 24 -15.45 -11.09 -5.88
CA LEU A 24 -15.17 -9.72 -5.46
C LEU A 24 -13.67 -9.42 -5.38
N ILE A 25 -12.84 -10.44 -5.18
CA ILE A 25 -11.40 -10.24 -4.96
C ILE A 25 -10.74 -9.57 -6.18
N PRO A 26 -10.89 -10.09 -7.42
CA PRO A 26 -10.30 -9.41 -8.58
C PRO A 26 -10.83 -7.99 -8.76
N ARG A 27 -12.09 -7.76 -8.48
CA ARG A 27 -12.71 -6.44 -8.64
C ARG A 27 -12.07 -5.41 -7.71
N PHE A 28 -11.92 -5.73 -6.43
CA PHE A 28 -11.30 -4.83 -5.47
C PHE A 28 -9.79 -4.71 -5.69
N THR A 29 -9.14 -5.80 -6.08
CA THR A 29 -7.71 -5.78 -6.38
C THR A 29 -7.41 -4.86 -7.57
N LEU A 30 -8.18 -4.98 -8.66
CA LEU A 30 -8.01 -4.10 -9.82
C LEU A 30 -8.31 -2.64 -9.49
N LYS A 31 -9.23 -2.40 -8.58
CA LYS A 31 -9.57 -1.05 -8.14
C LYS A 31 -8.39 -0.36 -7.46
N PHE A 32 -7.46 -1.13 -6.90
CA PHE A 32 -6.25 -0.57 -6.30
C PHE A 32 -5.40 0.18 -7.33
N LEU A 33 -5.48 -0.18 -8.61
CA LEU A 33 -4.77 0.55 -9.66
C LEU A 33 -5.18 2.03 -9.75
N GLU A 34 -6.38 2.36 -9.27
CA GLU A 34 -6.92 3.71 -9.28
C GLU A 34 -6.73 4.44 -7.95
N ASP A 35 -6.19 3.76 -6.92
CA ASP A 35 -5.97 4.35 -5.61
C ASP A 35 -4.87 5.41 -5.67
N GLN A 36 -5.13 6.58 -5.11
CA GLN A 36 -4.23 7.72 -5.18
C GLN A 36 -3.36 7.90 -3.94
N SER A 37 -3.52 7.04 -2.93
CA SER A 37 -2.83 7.21 -1.65
C SER A 37 -1.31 7.27 -1.77
N TYR A 38 -0.73 6.39 -2.58
CA TYR A 38 0.71 6.37 -2.77
C TYR A 38 1.21 7.66 -3.44
N LEU A 39 0.51 8.12 -4.49
CA LEU A 39 0.91 9.34 -5.21
C LEU A 39 0.80 10.55 -4.31
N GLN A 40 -0.25 10.61 -3.48
CA GLN A 40 -0.43 11.68 -2.51
C GLN A 40 0.68 11.66 -1.46
N LEU A 41 1.05 10.47 -0.98
CA LEU A 41 2.15 10.29 -0.04
C LEU A 41 3.47 10.82 -0.63
N LYS A 42 3.77 10.39 -1.85
CA LYS A 42 4.99 10.79 -2.55
C LYS A 42 5.06 12.31 -2.70
N GLN A 43 3.96 12.91 -3.15
CA GLN A 43 3.88 14.36 -3.34
C GLN A 43 4.03 15.11 -2.02
N ALA A 44 3.38 14.64 -0.96
CA ALA A 44 3.48 15.27 0.35
C ALA A 44 4.91 15.26 0.88
N LEU A 45 5.63 14.14 0.71
CA LEU A 45 7.02 14.05 1.14
C LEU A 45 7.93 14.96 0.30
N GLU A 46 7.70 15.06 -0.99
CA GLU A 46 8.45 15.97 -1.86
C GLU A 46 8.26 17.42 -1.44
N ASN A 47 7.06 17.77 -1.00
CA ASN A 47 6.72 19.12 -0.54
C ASN A 47 7.01 19.34 0.94
N LYS A 48 7.58 18.34 1.62
CA LYS A 48 7.87 18.37 3.06
C LYS A 48 6.63 18.68 3.90
N ASN A 49 5.47 18.25 3.41
CA ASN A 49 4.22 18.38 4.13
C ASN A 49 3.98 17.09 4.94
N TYR A 50 4.52 17.05 6.14
CA TYR A 50 4.53 15.82 6.93
C TYR A 50 3.16 15.46 7.52
N GLU A 51 2.28 16.42 7.69
CA GLU A 51 0.92 16.14 8.11
C GLU A 51 0.16 15.38 7.02
N ASP A 52 0.22 15.87 5.78
CA ASP A 52 -0.41 15.19 4.65
C ASP A 52 0.28 13.86 4.35
N ALA A 53 1.60 13.80 4.52
CA ALA A 53 2.34 12.55 4.34
C ALA A 53 1.85 11.49 5.33
N PHE A 54 1.66 11.86 6.59
CA PHE A 54 1.12 10.93 7.58
C PHE A 54 -0.28 10.43 7.18
N ARG A 55 -1.16 11.34 6.79
CA ARG A 55 -2.52 10.98 6.39
C ARG A 55 -2.53 10.01 5.20
N SER A 56 -1.69 10.32 4.20
CA SER A 56 -1.63 9.49 2.99
C SER A 56 -1.03 8.11 3.28
N ALA A 57 0.00 8.04 4.10
CA ALA A 57 0.59 6.78 4.51
C ALA A 57 -0.40 5.94 5.32
N HIS A 58 -1.14 6.58 6.22
CA HIS A 58 -2.18 5.92 7.02
C HIS A 58 -3.29 5.36 6.12
N THR A 59 -3.71 6.13 5.12
CA THR A 59 -4.73 5.69 4.16
C THR A 59 -4.23 4.51 3.34
N LEU A 60 -3.00 4.58 2.83
CA LEU A 60 -2.41 3.48 2.07
C LEU A 60 -2.34 2.21 2.91
N LYS A 61 -1.86 2.32 4.13
CA LYS A 61 -1.81 1.21 5.07
C LYS A 61 -3.20 0.58 5.27
N GLY A 62 -4.23 1.41 5.45
CA GLY A 62 -5.59 0.94 5.64
C GLY A 62 -6.13 0.19 4.43
N VAL A 63 -5.89 0.70 3.23
CA VAL A 63 -6.28 0.03 1.99
C VAL A 63 -5.59 -1.32 1.86
N CYS A 64 -4.28 -1.37 2.13
CA CYS A 64 -3.52 -2.62 2.07
C CYS A 64 -4.01 -3.64 3.10
N GLN A 65 -4.39 -3.19 4.28
CA GLN A 65 -4.94 -4.06 5.31
C GLN A 65 -6.26 -4.69 4.83
N ASN A 66 -7.14 -3.88 4.26
CA ASN A 66 -8.44 -4.35 3.78
C ASN A 66 -8.31 -5.35 2.64
N LEU A 67 -7.31 -5.18 1.77
CA LEU A 67 -7.07 -6.08 0.65
C LEU A 67 -6.14 -7.23 1.00
N SER A 68 -5.62 -7.25 2.23
CA SER A 68 -4.64 -8.25 2.70
C SER A 68 -3.38 -8.29 1.83
N PHE A 69 -2.93 -7.11 1.41
CA PHE A 69 -1.62 -6.92 0.77
C PHE A 69 -0.58 -6.80 1.88
N ASP A 70 -0.26 -7.92 2.51
CA ASP A 70 0.51 -7.93 3.77
C ASP A 70 1.88 -7.28 3.64
N ARG A 71 2.59 -7.55 2.56
CA ARG A 71 3.94 -6.99 2.36
C ARG A 71 3.90 -5.47 2.21
N LEU A 72 2.99 -4.95 1.39
CA LEU A 72 2.84 -3.50 1.23
C LEU A 72 2.30 -2.87 2.51
N TYR A 73 1.45 -3.58 3.24
CA TYR A 73 0.98 -3.14 4.54
C TYR A 73 2.13 -2.94 5.52
N GLU A 74 3.04 -3.92 5.62
CA GLU A 74 4.15 -3.85 6.56
C GLU A 74 5.05 -2.64 6.32
N VAL A 75 5.45 -2.40 5.07
CA VAL A 75 6.31 -1.25 4.75
C VAL A 75 5.57 0.08 4.90
N SER A 76 4.28 0.11 4.56
CA SER A 76 3.45 1.31 4.73
C SER A 76 3.23 1.63 6.20
N ASN A 77 3.05 0.60 7.03
CA ASN A 77 2.90 0.77 8.47
C ASN A 77 4.18 1.33 9.10
N GLU A 78 5.34 0.81 8.70
CA GLU A 78 6.62 1.31 9.19
C GLU A 78 6.80 2.79 8.90
N LEU A 79 6.50 3.21 7.66
CA LEU A 79 6.56 4.62 7.30
C LEU A 79 5.53 5.45 8.06
N THR A 80 4.31 4.94 8.21
CA THR A 80 3.26 5.62 8.96
C THR A 80 3.70 5.89 10.39
N GLU A 81 4.34 4.93 11.03
CA GLU A 81 4.82 5.10 12.41
C GLU A 81 5.91 6.17 12.50
N LEU A 82 6.81 6.24 11.52
CA LEU A 82 7.84 7.28 11.48
C LEU A 82 7.24 8.67 11.27
N LEU A 83 6.09 8.76 10.63
CA LEU A 83 5.42 10.03 10.35
C LEU A 83 4.40 10.43 11.43
N ARG A 84 4.18 9.58 12.41
CA ARG A 84 3.08 9.74 13.37
C ARG A 84 3.09 11.08 14.11
N ASP A 85 4.23 11.56 14.51
CA ASP A 85 4.34 12.84 15.23
C ASP A 85 4.28 14.08 14.33
N ARG A 86 4.39 13.89 13.02
CA ARG A 86 4.31 14.94 11.99
C ARG A 86 5.29 16.10 12.21
N THR A 87 6.37 15.85 12.93
CA THR A 87 7.32 16.91 13.32
C THR A 87 8.38 17.24 12.29
N GLY A 88 8.37 16.50 11.17
CA GLY A 88 9.30 16.78 10.10
C GLY A 88 10.24 15.62 9.81
N GLU A 89 11.37 15.95 9.19
CA GLU A 89 12.32 14.98 8.71
C GLU A 89 12.95 14.15 9.83
N LYS A 90 12.95 12.84 9.62
CA LYS A 90 13.64 11.88 10.49
C LYS A 90 14.55 11.03 9.64
N PRO A 91 15.69 10.55 10.16
CA PRO A 91 16.65 9.76 9.38
C PRO A 91 16.06 8.53 8.70
N GLY A 92 15.06 7.88 9.30
CA GLY A 92 14.47 6.67 8.73
C GLY A 92 13.43 6.89 7.64
N ILE A 93 12.93 8.12 7.47
CA ILE A 93 11.85 8.39 6.51
C ILE A 93 12.24 8.11 5.05
N PRO A 94 13.37 8.62 4.53
CA PRO A 94 13.74 8.34 3.15
C PRO A 94 13.90 6.86 2.86
N GLU A 95 14.51 6.13 3.78
CA GLU A 95 14.73 4.69 3.63
C GLU A 95 13.41 3.92 3.67
N ALA A 96 12.51 4.28 4.60
CA ALA A 96 11.19 3.65 4.69
C ALA A 96 10.36 3.95 3.45
N MET A 97 10.42 5.17 2.91
CA MET A 97 9.72 5.51 1.68
C MET A 97 10.25 4.74 0.48
N GLU A 98 11.56 4.52 0.42
CA GLU A 98 12.16 3.71 -0.64
C GLU A 98 11.59 2.29 -0.64
N LYS A 99 11.44 1.69 0.54
CA LYS A 99 10.84 0.36 0.68
C LYS A 99 9.37 0.35 0.23
N VAL A 100 8.61 1.38 0.61
CA VAL A 100 7.21 1.50 0.17
C VAL A 100 7.15 1.58 -1.35
N THR A 101 7.98 2.41 -1.96
CA THR A 101 8.02 2.58 -3.41
C THR A 101 8.32 1.26 -4.12
N GLU A 102 9.32 0.54 -3.65
CA GLU A 102 9.73 -0.73 -4.24
C GLU A 102 8.61 -1.76 -4.21
N VAL A 103 7.98 -1.94 -3.04
CA VAL A 103 6.90 -2.91 -2.88
C VAL A 103 5.66 -2.45 -3.63
N TYR A 104 5.37 -1.14 -3.61
CA TYR A 104 4.22 -0.59 -4.33
C TYR A 104 4.35 -0.82 -5.84
N GLU A 105 5.50 -0.51 -6.41
CA GLU A 105 5.72 -0.69 -7.85
C GLU A 105 5.60 -2.14 -8.27
N MET A 106 6.17 -3.05 -7.48
CA MET A 106 6.06 -4.48 -7.73
C MET A 106 4.60 -4.93 -7.65
N THR A 107 3.87 -4.46 -6.65
CA THR A 107 2.45 -4.79 -6.47
C THR A 107 1.63 -4.31 -7.67
N MET A 108 1.83 -3.06 -8.10
CA MET A 108 1.12 -2.50 -9.24
C MET A 108 1.41 -3.28 -10.52
N GLU A 109 2.66 -3.66 -10.74
CA GLU A 109 3.06 -4.42 -11.92
C GLU A 109 2.34 -5.77 -11.96
N GLU A 110 2.32 -6.49 -10.84
CA GLU A 110 1.65 -7.79 -10.78
C GLU A 110 0.14 -7.67 -10.98
N ILE A 111 -0.48 -6.64 -10.41
CA ILE A 111 -1.91 -6.41 -10.60
C ILE A 111 -2.23 -6.08 -12.07
N LYS A 112 -1.39 -5.27 -12.72
CA LYS A 112 -1.57 -4.93 -14.14
C LYS A 112 -1.52 -6.15 -15.05
N LYS A 113 -0.71 -7.15 -14.72
CA LYS A 113 -0.64 -8.39 -15.50
C LYS A 113 -1.99 -9.12 -15.53
N MET A 114 -2.76 -9.00 -14.48
CA MET A 114 -4.09 -9.63 -14.39
C MET A 114 -5.13 -8.95 -15.26
N SER A 115 -4.95 -7.68 -15.56
CA SER A 115 -5.95 -6.88 -16.29
C SER A 115 -5.95 -7.14 -17.80
N HIS A 116 -5.09 -8.02 -18.28
CA HIS A 116 -4.98 -8.38 -19.69
C HIS A 116 -5.69 -9.67 -20.06
#